data_2abd88107b8f2d3911915524e1e41f40
#
_entry.id   2abd88107b8f2d3911915524e1e41f40
#
_cell.length_a   1.000
_cell.length_b   1.000
_cell.length_c   1.000
_cell.angle_alpha   90.00
_cell.angle_beta   90.00
_cell.angle_gamma   90.00
#
_symmetry.space_group_name_H-M   'P 1'
#
loop_
_entity.id
_entity.type
_entity.pdbx_description
1 polymer ?
#
loop_
_entity_poly.entity_id
_entity_poly.type
_entity_poly.pdbx_seq_one_letter_code
_entity_poly.pdbx_strand_id
1 'polypeptide(L)'
;MKKKALTKEFFMSIKKTYNRFISICLIVMLGTAFFAGVKAAEPDMQESADIFFDDSKLMDIRVLSTLGLTEDDVTAISAIEGVESAIPVYTYDVLTEKDEKQHVIKLMSETTDINKITVTEGRMPQESGECLADWLLEQNYGYKIGDKITISSGDDKAIEDIVNTQTYTITGFGKSSYYLDLTRDSSTIGNGSMSGFLIIPEDNFTLEAFTEIDVLVDGAIALDCYRDRK
;
A
#
# COMPACT_ATOMS: atom_id res chain seq x y z
N MET A 1 -24.75 8.12 63.87
CA MET A 1 -25.78 9.05 63.33
C MET A 1 -25.18 10.16 62.43
N LYS A 2 -23.93 10.59 62.62
CA LYS A 2 -23.30 11.70 61.81
C LYS A 2 -23.13 11.40 60.31
N LYS A 3 -22.91 10.14 59.88
CA LYS A 3 -22.68 9.79 58.45
C LYS A 3 -23.93 10.00 57.57
N LYS A 4 -25.14 9.76 58.05
CA LYS A 4 -26.38 9.95 57.27
C LYS A 4 -26.72 11.44 57.00
N ALA A 5 -26.35 12.33 57.90
CA ALA A 5 -26.57 13.78 57.72
C ALA A 5 -25.62 14.34 56.65
N LEU A 6 -24.33 13.96 56.67
CA LEU A 6 -23.33 14.36 55.67
C LEU A 6 -23.68 13.89 54.23
N THR A 7 -24.18 12.66 54.12
CA THR A 7 -24.60 12.12 52.81
C THR A 7 -25.83 12.86 52.28
N LYS A 8 -26.76 13.24 53.14
CA LYS A 8 -27.96 14.01 52.76
C LYS A 8 -27.60 15.43 52.33
N GLU A 9 -26.67 16.10 53.03
CA GLU A 9 -26.18 17.42 52.68
C GLU A 9 -25.43 17.40 51.33
N PHE A 10 -24.60 16.38 51.09
CA PHE A 10 -23.91 16.19 49.85
C PHE A 10 -24.88 16.07 48.66
N PHE A 11 -25.88 15.21 48.73
CA PHE A 11 -26.89 15.09 47.67
C PHE A 11 -27.75 16.35 47.51
N MET A 12 -28.06 17.08 48.56
CA MET A 12 -28.77 18.36 48.45
C MET A 12 -27.91 19.45 47.79
N SER A 13 -26.62 19.49 48.07
CA SER A 13 -25.68 20.41 47.44
C SER A 13 -25.55 20.14 45.96
N ILE A 14 -25.43 18.87 45.54
CA ILE A 14 -25.42 18.48 44.12
C ILE A 14 -26.70 18.90 43.41
N LYS A 15 -27.85 18.67 44.04
CA LYS A 15 -29.16 19.06 43.46
C LYS A 15 -29.32 20.56 43.30
N LYS A 16 -28.72 21.36 44.19
CA LYS A 16 -28.75 22.83 44.11
C LYS A 16 -27.80 23.41 43.06
N THR A 17 -26.72 22.69 42.73
CA THR A 17 -25.70 23.08 41.74
C THR A 17 -25.64 22.13 40.56
N TYR A 18 -26.75 21.51 40.22
CA TYR A 18 -26.89 20.45 39.24
C TYR A 18 -26.22 20.76 37.91
N ASN A 19 -26.49 21.94 37.33
CA ASN A 19 -25.90 22.34 36.04
C ASN A 19 -24.37 22.41 36.07
N ARG A 20 -23.82 22.89 37.18
CA ARG A 20 -22.35 23.00 37.36
C ARG A 20 -21.72 21.62 37.55
N PHE A 21 -22.38 20.75 38.32
CA PHE A 21 -21.96 19.37 38.53
C PHE A 21 -21.92 18.58 37.20
N ILE A 22 -22.98 18.67 36.40
CA ILE A 22 -23.06 18.00 35.12
C ILE A 22 -21.99 18.54 34.17
N SER A 23 -21.78 19.85 34.09
CA SER A 23 -20.75 20.43 33.22
C SER A 23 -19.36 19.87 33.56
N ILE A 24 -19.00 19.76 34.82
CA ILE A 24 -17.72 19.20 35.27
C ILE A 24 -17.63 17.70 34.90
N CYS A 25 -18.70 16.94 35.17
CA CYS A 25 -18.76 15.51 34.82
C CYS A 25 -18.59 15.28 33.33
N LEU A 26 -19.24 16.09 32.48
CA LEU A 26 -19.15 16.01 31.03
C LEU A 26 -17.73 16.34 30.52
N ILE A 27 -17.06 17.34 31.09
CA ILE A 27 -15.70 17.70 30.74
C ILE A 27 -14.73 16.55 31.08
N VAL A 28 -14.86 16.00 32.29
CA VAL A 28 -14.03 14.86 32.74
C VAL A 28 -14.31 13.62 31.87
N MET A 29 -15.60 13.33 31.61
CA MET A 29 -16.00 12.21 30.74
C MET A 29 -15.43 12.36 29.33
N LEU A 30 -15.54 13.54 28.74
CA LEU A 30 -15.01 13.82 27.40
C LEU A 30 -13.48 13.64 27.34
N GLY A 31 -12.77 14.19 28.34
CA GLY A 31 -11.32 14.05 28.41
C GLY A 31 -10.86 12.60 28.59
N THR A 32 -11.51 11.84 29.47
CA THR A 32 -11.17 10.42 29.68
C THR A 32 -11.54 9.57 28.47
N ALA A 33 -12.69 9.81 27.82
CA ALA A 33 -13.10 9.10 26.62
C ALA A 33 -12.16 9.36 25.45
N PHE A 34 -11.77 10.62 25.25
CA PHE A 34 -10.79 10.99 24.22
C PHE A 34 -9.44 10.30 24.46
N PHE A 35 -8.91 10.37 25.67
CA PHE A 35 -7.64 9.74 26.01
C PHE A 35 -7.70 8.21 25.84
N ALA A 36 -8.77 7.57 26.30
CA ALA A 36 -8.96 6.13 26.13
C ALA A 36 -9.07 5.74 24.65
N GLY A 37 -9.83 6.53 23.86
CA GLY A 37 -9.96 6.30 22.41
C GLY A 37 -8.64 6.39 21.66
N VAL A 38 -7.83 7.43 21.92
CA VAL A 38 -6.51 7.58 21.31
C VAL A 38 -5.58 6.41 21.69
N LYS A 39 -5.62 5.98 22.95
CA LYS A 39 -4.80 4.85 23.40
C LYS A 39 -5.23 3.50 22.82
N ALA A 40 -6.51 3.32 22.55
CA ALA A 40 -7.02 2.09 21.93
C ALA A 40 -6.77 2.05 20.41
N ALA A 41 -6.68 3.20 19.74
CA ALA A 41 -6.49 3.26 18.30
C ALA A 41 -5.12 2.72 17.84
N GLU A 42 -4.06 2.87 18.64
CA GLU A 42 -2.72 2.43 18.27
C GLU A 42 -2.63 0.91 18.05
N PRO A 43 -3.02 0.05 19.03
CA PRO A 43 -2.96 -1.40 18.82
C PRO A 43 -3.91 -1.88 17.72
N ASP A 44 -5.10 -1.29 17.59
CA ASP A 44 -6.07 -1.67 16.55
C ASP A 44 -5.53 -1.36 15.14
N MET A 45 -4.81 -0.24 14.99
CA MET A 45 -4.16 0.12 13.71
C MET A 45 -3.00 -0.82 13.39
N GLN A 46 -2.19 -1.18 14.38
CA GLN A 46 -1.06 -2.12 14.22
C GLN A 46 -1.57 -3.51 13.80
N GLU A 47 -2.56 -4.05 14.50
CA GLU A 47 -3.17 -5.34 14.17
C GLU A 47 -3.78 -5.33 12.76
N SER A 48 -4.49 -4.25 12.39
CA SER A 48 -5.09 -4.12 11.06
C SER A 48 -4.04 -4.05 9.95
N ALA A 49 -2.91 -3.40 10.20
CA ALA A 49 -1.82 -3.32 9.23
C ALA A 49 -1.10 -4.66 9.10
N ASP A 50 -0.84 -5.37 10.20
CA ASP A 50 -0.22 -6.69 10.21
C ASP A 50 -1.07 -7.69 9.40
N ILE A 51 -2.38 -7.77 9.68
CA ILE A 51 -3.32 -8.60 8.91
C ILE A 51 -3.29 -8.24 7.42
N PHE A 52 -3.23 -6.95 7.08
CA PHE A 52 -3.19 -6.52 5.69
C PHE A 52 -1.90 -6.95 4.97
N PHE A 53 -0.76 -6.91 5.66
CA PHE A 53 0.51 -7.37 5.12
C PHE A 53 0.52 -8.89 4.91
N ASP A 54 0.03 -9.64 5.90
CA ASP A 54 -0.06 -11.09 5.83
C ASP A 54 -0.99 -11.56 4.70
N ASP A 55 -2.19 -10.98 4.59
CA ASP A 55 -3.17 -11.32 3.57
C ASP A 55 -2.65 -11.02 2.15
N SER A 56 -1.90 -9.92 2.01
CA SER A 56 -1.30 -9.53 0.74
C SER A 56 0.03 -10.23 0.46
N LYS A 57 0.58 -10.97 1.42
CA LYS A 57 1.93 -11.57 1.35
C LYS A 57 2.95 -10.53 0.91
N LEU A 58 3.02 -9.42 1.66
CA LEU A 58 4.02 -8.40 1.39
C LEU A 58 5.42 -9.01 1.48
N MET A 59 6.27 -8.74 0.51
CA MET A 59 7.65 -9.20 0.51
C MET A 59 8.37 -8.82 1.80
N ASP A 60 9.17 -9.73 2.34
CA ASP A 60 10.03 -9.46 3.50
C ASP A 60 11.34 -8.79 3.08
N ILE A 61 11.87 -9.21 1.93
CA ILE A 61 13.14 -8.71 1.40
C ILE A 61 12.97 -8.42 -0.09
N ARG A 62 13.49 -7.28 -0.52
CA ARG A 62 13.62 -6.90 -1.93
C ARG A 62 15.07 -6.88 -2.33
N VAL A 63 15.43 -7.66 -3.33
CA VAL A 63 16.77 -7.72 -3.90
C VAL A 63 16.80 -6.91 -5.18
N LEU A 64 17.71 -5.96 -5.25
CA LEU A 64 17.89 -5.06 -6.40
C LEU A 64 19.30 -5.21 -6.98
N SER A 65 19.44 -5.12 -8.30
CA SER A 65 20.74 -5.09 -8.97
C SER A 65 20.77 -3.98 -10.02
N THR A 66 21.86 -3.24 -10.07
CA THR A 66 22.09 -2.23 -11.11
C THR A 66 22.41 -2.83 -12.47
N LEU A 67 22.77 -4.12 -12.53
CA LEU A 67 23.08 -4.87 -13.75
C LEU A 67 21.91 -5.74 -14.22
N GLY A 68 20.79 -5.72 -13.50
CA GLY A 68 19.68 -6.68 -13.65
C GLY A 68 19.92 -7.96 -12.86
N LEU A 69 18.91 -8.80 -12.84
CA LEU A 69 18.89 -10.10 -12.14
C LEU A 69 18.46 -11.17 -13.15
N THR A 70 18.94 -12.40 -12.93
CA THR A 70 18.75 -13.53 -13.86
C THR A 70 18.03 -14.69 -13.14
N GLU A 71 17.59 -15.69 -13.89
CA GLU A 71 17.06 -16.95 -13.35
C GLU A 71 18.06 -17.67 -12.43
N ASP A 72 19.35 -17.54 -12.70
CA ASP A 72 20.39 -18.12 -11.85
C ASP A 72 20.40 -17.43 -10.46
N ASP A 73 20.16 -16.12 -10.42
CA ASP A 73 20.06 -15.36 -9.18
C ASP A 73 18.80 -15.76 -8.39
N VAL A 74 17.66 -15.93 -9.05
CA VAL A 74 16.40 -16.43 -8.44
C VAL A 74 16.65 -17.81 -7.84
N THR A 75 17.31 -18.72 -8.59
CA THR A 75 17.62 -20.06 -8.13
C THR A 75 18.57 -20.02 -6.92
N ALA A 76 19.60 -19.18 -6.97
CA ALA A 76 20.57 -19.05 -5.87
C ALA A 76 19.91 -18.52 -4.60
N ILE A 77 19.02 -17.51 -4.71
CA ILE A 77 18.28 -16.96 -3.57
C ILE A 77 17.30 -17.98 -3.00
N SER A 78 16.55 -18.68 -3.85
CA SER A 78 15.60 -19.72 -3.44
C SER A 78 16.27 -20.90 -2.72
N ALA A 79 17.57 -21.14 -2.96
CA ALA A 79 18.34 -22.20 -2.30
C ALA A 79 18.88 -21.81 -0.90
N ILE A 80 18.70 -20.56 -0.48
CA ILE A 80 19.16 -20.08 0.83
C ILE A 80 18.22 -20.64 1.93
N GLU A 81 18.82 -21.19 2.98
CA GLU A 81 18.06 -21.69 4.14
C GLU A 81 17.24 -20.53 4.79
N GLY A 82 15.94 -20.76 4.97
CA GLY A 82 15.01 -19.77 5.54
C GLY A 82 14.31 -18.93 4.48
N VAL A 83 14.54 -19.12 3.19
CA VAL A 83 13.75 -18.52 2.11
C VAL A 83 12.56 -19.44 1.79
N GLU A 84 11.34 -18.90 1.93
CA GLU A 84 10.10 -19.59 1.54
C GLU A 84 9.90 -19.53 0.02
N SER A 85 10.06 -18.34 -0.56
CA SER A 85 9.98 -18.14 -2.02
C SER A 85 10.77 -16.92 -2.45
N ALA A 86 11.27 -16.96 -3.70
CA ALA A 86 11.90 -15.83 -4.36
C ALA A 86 11.26 -15.67 -5.74
N ILE A 87 10.62 -14.53 -5.99
CA ILE A 87 9.83 -14.27 -7.18
C ILE A 87 10.45 -13.11 -7.94
N PRO A 88 10.85 -13.32 -9.22
CA PRO A 88 11.35 -12.24 -10.05
C PRO A 88 10.21 -11.31 -10.44
N VAL A 89 10.52 -10.01 -10.50
CA VAL A 89 9.56 -8.96 -10.82
C VAL A 89 10.19 -7.98 -11.81
N TYR A 90 9.39 -7.53 -12.76
CA TYR A 90 9.73 -6.41 -13.61
C TYR A 90 9.08 -5.15 -13.09
N THR A 91 9.89 -4.11 -12.89
CA THR A 91 9.40 -2.75 -12.60
C THR A 91 10.13 -1.75 -13.48
N TYR A 92 9.39 -0.75 -13.97
CA TYR A 92 10.00 0.32 -14.75
C TYR A 92 9.19 1.61 -14.64
N ASP A 93 9.89 2.74 -14.54
CA ASP A 93 9.23 4.04 -14.47
C ASP A 93 9.03 4.57 -15.89
N VAL A 94 7.80 4.95 -16.22
CA VAL A 94 7.40 5.46 -17.53
C VAL A 94 6.65 6.77 -17.39
N LEU A 95 6.53 7.47 -18.51
CA LEU A 95 5.74 8.68 -18.62
C LEU A 95 4.39 8.39 -19.27
N THR A 96 3.35 9.05 -18.80
CA THR A 96 2.04 9.13 -19.45
C THR A 96 1.58 10.57 -19.49
N GLU A 97 0.66 10.89 -20.37
CA GLU A 97 0.05 12.23 -20.47
C GLU A 97 -1.46 12.16 -20.26
N LYS A 98 -1.97 13.04 -19.41
CA LYS A 98 -3.40 13.26 -19.19
C LYS A 98 -3.67 14.75 -19.08
N ASP A 99 -4.64 15.26 -19.83
CA ASP A 99 -5.04 16.67 -19.82
C ASP A 99 -3.84 17.65 -20.02
N GLU A 100 -2.99 17.35 -20.99
CA GLU A 100 -1.77 18.11 -21.32
C GLU A 100 -0.72 18.17 -20.18
N LYS A 101 -0.87 17.27 -19.19
CA LYS A 101 0.10 17.13 -18.10
C LYS A 101 0.77 15.77 -18.14
N GLN A 102 2.08 15.80 -17.99
CA GLN A 102 2.90 14.61 -17.91
C GLN A 102 2.93 14.06 -16.48
N HIS A 103 2.79 12.76 -16.35
CA HIS A 103 2.81 12.02 -15.10
C HIS A 103 3.81 10.87 -15.17
N VAL A 104 4.49 10.61 -14.06
CA VAL A 104 5.34 9.43 -13.93
C VAL A 104 4.51 8.29 -13.32
N ILE A 105 4.55 7.13 -13.93
CA ILE A 105 3.86 5.93 -13.49
C ILE A 105 4.87 4.77 -13.42
N LYS A 106 4.78 3.95 -12.37
CA LYS A 106 5.55 2.70 -12.29
C LYS A 106 4.78 1.59 -12.98
N LEU A 107 5.37 0.98 -13.98
CA LEU A 107 4.93 -0.32 -14.49
C LEU A 107 5.43 -1.40 -13.54
N MET A 108 4.59 -2.39 -13.27
CA MET A 108 4.92 -3.55 -12.45
C MET A 108 4.34 -4.79 -13.12
N SER A 109 5.11 -5.87 -13.15
CA SER A 109 4.57 -7.16 -13.59
C SER A 109 3.56 -7.69 -12.58
N GLU A 110 2.53 -8.37 -13.07
CA GLU A 110 1.58 -9.07 -12.22
C GLU A 110 2.30 -10.16 -11.42
N THR A 111 2.05 -10.21 -10.12
CA THR A 111 2.49 -11.27 -9.21
C THR A 111 1.27 -11.94 -8.56
N THR A 112 1.27 -13.28 -8.46
CA THR A 112 0.14 -14.04 -7.92
C THR A 112 0.36 -14.44 -6.45
N ASP A 113 1.58 -14.72 -6.07
CA ASP A 113 1.91 -15.36 -4.79
C ASP A 113 2.60 -14.42 -3.78
N ILE A 114 3.00 -13.23 -4.21
CA ILE A 114 3.65 -12.20 -3.40
C ILE A 114 3.08 -10.82 -3.77
N ASN A 115 3.11 -9.88 -2.85
CA ASN A 115 2.64 -8.50 -3.06
C ASN A 115 1.26 -8.42 -3.72
N LYS A 116 0.32 -9.25 -3.27
CA LYS A 116 -1.01 -9.37 -3.88
C LYS A 116 -1.72 -8.04 -3.93
N ILE A 117 -2.27 -7.75 -5.09
CA ILE A 117 -3.05 -6.53 -5.31
C ILE A 117 -4.49 -6.72 -4.82
N THR A 118 -4.98 -5.79 -4.03
CA THR A 118 -6.39 -5.71 -3.66
C THR A 118 -7.14 -4.94 -4.73
N VAL A 119 -7.89 -5.64 -5.59
CA VAL A 119 -8.74 -5.00 -6.60
C VAL A 119 -9.89 -4.29 -5.88
N THR A 120 -10.02 -2.99 -6.11
CA THR A 120 -11.09 -2.15 -5.53
C THR A 120 -12.28 -2.02 -6.46
N GLU A 121 -12.05 -2.02 -7.77
CA GLU A 121 -13.07 -1.94 -8.81
C GLU A 121 -12.59 -2.65 -10.08
N GLY A 122 -13.51 -3.29 -10.79
CA GLY A 122 -13.19 -4.00 -12.04
C GLY A 122 -12.52 -5.35 -11.81
N ARG A 123 -11.48 -5.66 -12.59
CA ARG A 123 -10.76 -6.94 -12.58
C ARG A 123 -9.27 -6.78 -12.87
N MET A 124 -8.49 -7.81 -12.56
CA MET A 124 -7.10 -7.94 -13.01
C MET A 124 -7.02 -8.04 -14.55
N PRO A 125 -5.91 -7.61 -15.18
CA PRO A 125 -5.67 -7.79 -16.60
C PRO A 125 -5.62 -9.29 -16.95
N GLN A 126 -6.14 -9.67 -18.11
CA GLN A 126 -6.18 -11.06 -18.60
C GLN A 126 -5.49 -11.21 -19.96
N GLU A 127 -5.36 -10.11 -20.69
CA GLU A 127 -4.82 -10.09 -22.05
C GLU A 127 -3.74 -9.00 -22.17
N SER A 128 -2.84 -9.20 -23.15
CA SER A 128 -1.89 -8.17 -23.53
C SER A 128 -2.64 -6.89 -23.96
N GLY A 129 -2.18 -5.73 -23.47
CA GLY A 129 -2.86 -4.45 -23.72
C GLY A 129 -3.95 -4.11 -22.69
N GLU A 130 -4.14 -4.92 -21.66
CA GLU A 130 -4.92 -4.58 -20.47
C GLU A 130 -4.00 -4.21 -19.30
N CYS A 131 -4.50 -3.38 -18.40
CA CYS A 131 -3.81 -3.07 -17.15
C CYS A 131 -4.78 -2.87 -15.99
N LEU A 132 -4.31 -3.14 -14.77
CA LEU A 132 -4.94 -2.65 -13.56
C LEU A 132 -4.20 -1.40 -13.08
N ALA A 133 -4.94 -0.33 -12.83
CA ALA A 133 -4.39 0.95 -12.45
C ALA A 133 -4.44 1.16 -10.92
N ASP A 134 -3.52 1.97 -10.43
CA ASP A 134 -3.59 2.46 -9.05
C ASP A 134 -4.89 3.24 -8.82
N TRP A 135 -5.58 2.99 -7.73
CA TRP A 135 -6.80 3.70 -7.34
C TRP A 135 -6.61 5.22 -7.22
N LEU A 136 -5.39 5.69 -6.97
CA LEU A 136 -5.09 7.12 -6.95
C LEU A 136 -5.18 7.76 -8.34
N LEU A 137 -5.00 7.00 -9.42
CA LEU A 137 -5.15 7.52 -10.79
C LEU A 137 -6.63 7.85 -11.08
N GLU A 138 -7.56 7.07 -10.54
CA GLU A 138 -8.98 7.41 -10.58
C GLU A 138 -9.27 8.68 -9.78
N GLN A 139 -8.85 8.73 -8.51
CA GLN A 139 -9.16 9.83 -7.61
C GLN A 139 -8.54 11.17 -8.03
N ASN A 140 -7.27 11.16 -8.40
CA ASN A 140 -6.51 12.41 -8.62
C ASN A 140 -6.56 12.89 -10.06
N TYR A 141 -6.75 11.97 -11.02
CA TYR A 141 -6.65 12.28 -12.47
C TYR A 141 -7.92 11.90 -13.24
N GLY A 142 -8.93 11.31 -12.58
CA GLY A 142 -10.22 11.01 -13.17
C GLY A 142 -10.22 9.94 -14.25
N TYR A 143 -9.23 9.01 -14.21
CA TYR A 143 -9.25 7.83 -15.06
C TYR A 143 -10.44 6.92 -14.72
N LYS A 144 -10.93 6.18 -15.70
CA LYS A 144 -12.07 5.26 -15.56
C LYS A 144 -11.75 3.91 -16.18
N ILE A 145 -12.46 2.88 -15.73
CA ILE A 145 -12.43 1.56 -16.40
C ILE A 145 -12.86 1.73 -17.86
N GLY A 146 -12.08 1.16 -18.77
CA GLY A 146 -12.22 1.29 -20.21
C GLY A 146 -11.44 2.43 -20.84
N ASP A 147 -10.89 3.36 -20.05
CA ASP A 147 -9.99 4.39 -20.59
C ASP A 147 -8.69 3.76 -21.08
N LYS A 148 -8.10 4.42 -22.07
CA LYS A 148 -6.78 4.04 -22.59
C LYS A 148 -5.71 4.93 -21.95
N ILE A 149 -4.65 4.29 -21.51
CA ILE A 149 -3.44 4.96 -21.01
C ILE A 149 -2.28 4.61 -21.94
N THR A 150 -1.66 5.64 -22.50
CA THR A 150 -0.50 5.48 -23.38
C THR A 150 0.75 5.89 -22.61
N ILE A 151 1.76 5.04 -22.66
CA ILE A 151 3.02 5.22 -21.97
C ILE A 151 4.14 5.55 -22.95
N SER A 152 5.14 6.23 -22.48
CA SER A 152 6.37 6.57 -23.22
C SER A 152 7.58 6.45 -22.30
N SER A 153 8.74 6.27 -22.88
CA SER A 153 9.99 6.28 -22.11
C SER A 153 10.25 7.67 -21.53
N GLY A 154 10.81 7.69 -20.35
CA GLY A 154 11.26 8.90 -19.67
C GLY A 154 12.77 9.06 -19.61
N ASP A 155 13.52 8.10 -20.17
CA ASP A 155 14.96 8.03 -20.22
C ASP A 155 15.47 7.74 -21.65
N ASP A 156 16.75 7.40 -21.78
CA ASP A 156 17.39 7.14 -23.08
C ASP A 156 17.03 5.77 -23.69
N LYS A 157 16.30 4.89 -22.94
CA LYS A 157 15.90 3.57 -23.42
C LYS A 157 14.62 3.68 -24.23
N ALA A 158 14.57 3.03 -25.39
CA ALA A 158 13.36 3.01 -26.21
C ALA A 158 12.23 2.23 -25.47
N ILE A 159 11.00 2.70 -25.59
CA ILE A 159 9.86 2.06 -24.88
C ILE A 159 9.64 0.61 -25.37
N GLU A 160 9.98 0.30 -26.60
CA GLU A 160 9.91 -1.02 -27.22
C GLU A 160 10.91 -2.02 -26.62
N ASP A 161 12.00 -1.52 -26.01
CA ASP A 161 12.99 -2.31 -25.30
C ASP A 161 12.56 -2.60 -23.84
N ILE A 162 11.45 -2.00 -23.42
CA ILE A 162 10.89 -2.14 -22.07
C ILE A 162 9.62 -3.00 -22.11
N VAL A 163 8.70 -2.66 -23.03
CA VAL A 163 7.41 -3.35 -23.19
C VAL A 163 7.03 -3.50 -24.66
N ASN A 164 6.31 -4.56 -24.98
CA ASN A 164 5.81 -4.83 -26.33
C ASN A 164 4.54 -4.03 -26.68
N THR A 165 3.89 -3.41 -25.70
CA THR A 165 2.65 -2.65 -25.88
C THR A 165 2.77 -1.29 -25.18
N GLN A 166 2.42 -0.23 -25.89
CA GLN A 166 2.51 1.15 -25.39
C GLN A 166 1.18 1.72 -24.90
N THR A 167 0.07 1.11 -25.28
CA THR A 167 -1.26 1.59 -24.92
C THR A 167 -2.05 0.48 -24.25
N TYR A 168 -2.46 0.72 -23.02
CA TYR A 168 -3.20 -0.22 -22.20
C TYR A 168 -4.62 0.28 -21.96
N THR A 169 -5.55 -0.66 -21.89
CA THR A 169 -6.94 -0.40 -21.47
C THR A 169 -7.05 -0.71 -19.98
N ILE A 170 -7.53 0.23 -19.19
CA ILE A 170 -7.75 0.05 -17.74
C ILE A 170 -8.93 -0.90 -17.54
N THR A 171 -8.69 -2.06 -16.93
CA THR A 171 -9.71 -3.07 -16.62
C THR A 171 -10.19 -3.03 -15.18
N GLY A 172 -9.45 -2.34 -14.32
CA GLY A 172 -9.78 -2.18 -12.93
C GLY A 172 -8.85 -1.23 -12.21
N PHE A 173 -9.21 -0.96 -10.96
CA PHE A 173 -8.39 -0.19 -10.03
C PHE A 173 -8.04 -1.05 -8.81
N GLY A 174 -6.86 -0.82 -8.24
CA GLY A 174 -6.40 -1.60 -7.11
C GLY A 174 -5.48 -0.84 -6.16
N LYS A 175 -5.26 -1.47 -5.02
CA LYS A 175 -4.31 -1.05 -3.99
C LYS A 175 -3.23 -2.11 -3.84
N SER A 176 -2.00 -1.66 -3.68
CA SER A 176 -0.86 -2.53 -3.39
C SER A 176 -0.43 -2.34 -1.94
N SER A 177 -0.10 -3.43 -1.25
CA SER A 177 0.53 -3.41 0.07
C SER A 177 1.93 -2.78 0.05
N TYR A 178 2.55 -2.73 -1.13
CA TYR A 178 3.80 -2.02 -1.37
C TYR A 178 3.70 -0.52 -1.06
N TYR A 179 2.50 0.07 -1.20
CA TYR A 179 2.23 1.49 -0.96
C TYR A 179 1.15 1.69 0.09
N LEU A 180 1.56 1.90 1.33
CA LEU A 180 0.65 2.21 2.45
C LEU A 180 0.19 3.65 2.47
N ASP A 181 1.02 4.56 1.96
CA ASP A 181 0.76 6.00 1.97
C ASP A 181 0.01 6.44 0.70
N LEU A 182 -0.58 7.62 0.79
CA LEU A 182 -1.16 8.34 -0.35
C LEU A 182 -0.08 8.94 -1.28
N THR A 183 1.16 9.00 -0.80
CA THR A 183 2.32 9.36 -1.61
C THR A 183 2.92 8.11 -2.23
N ARG A 184 3.44 8.25 -3.46
CA ARG A 184 4.19 7.21 -4.14
C ARG A 184 5.68 7.55 -4.08
N ASP A 185 6.51 6.59 -4.47
CA ASP A 185 7.97 6.78 -4.53
C ASP A 185 8.37 7.99 -5.35
N SER A 186 9.61 8.42 -5.19
CA SER A 186 10.26 9.35 -6.12
C SER A 186 10.80 8.60 -7.33
N SER A 187 10.85 9.28 -8.46
CA SER A 187 11.42 8.76 -9.71
C SER A 187 12.60 9.62 -10.17
N THR A 188 13.45 9.05 -11.01
CA THR A 188 14.55 9.78 -11.66
C THR A 188 14.11 10.44 -12.97
N ILE A 189 12.91 10.14 -13.47
CA ILE A 189 12.36 10.69 -14.71
C ILE A 189 11.27 11.73 -14.46
N GLY A 190 10.92 12.46 -15.50
CA GLY A 190 9.85 13.46 -15.45
C GLY A 190 10.07 14.55 -14.41
N ASN A 191 9.05 14.81 -13.60
CA ASN A 191 9.13 15.80 -12.52
C ASN A 191 9.67 15.21 -11.18
N GLY A 192 10.12 13.96 -11.18
CA GLY A 192 10.68 13.28 -10.02
C GLY A 192 9.63 12.75 -9.01
N SER A 193 8.34 12.94 -9.27
CA SER A 193 7.25 12.48 -8.40
C SER A 193 6.39 11.43 -9.12
N MET A 194 6.23 10.28 -8.51
CA MET A 194 5.39 9.21 -9.04
C MET A 194 3.91 9.48 -8.75
N SER A 195 3.08 9.33 -9.78
CA SER A 195 1.63 9.57 -9.70
C SER A 195 0.81 8.33 -9.34
N GLY A 196 1.36 7.14 -9.61
CA GLY A 196 0.70 5.87 -9.36
C GLY A 196 1.46 4.72 -10.02
N PHE A 197 0.82 3.55 -10.07
CA PHE A 197 1.35 2.36 -10.74
C PHE A 197 0.34 1.77 -11.72
N LEU A 198 0.84 0.95 -12.64
CA LEU A 198 0.07 0.05 -13.49
C LEU A 198 0.60 -1.36 -13.32
N ILE A 199 -0.30 -2.31 -13.09
CA ILE A 199 0.00 -3.74 -13.16
C ILE A 199 -0.34 -4.22 -14.55
N ILE A 200 0.61 -4.84 -15.22
CA ILE A 200 0.47 -5.42 -16.55
C ILE A 200 0.91 -6.88 -16.53
N PRO A 201 0.41 -7.71 -17.45
CA PRO A 201 0.90 -9.09 -17.59
C PRO A 201 2.41 -9.13 -17.79
N GLU A 202 3.09 -10.10 -17.18
CA GLU A 202 4.53 -10.27 -17.27
C GLU A 202 5.02 -10.39 -18.71
N ASP A 203 4.29 -11.11 -19.57
CA ASP A 203 4.57 -11.29 -20.99
C ASP A 203 4.64 -9.99 -21.79
N ASN A 204 4.20 -8.88 -21.23
CA ASN A 204 4.28 -7.58 -21.87
C ASN A 204 5.66 -6.92 -21.73
N PHE A 205 6.48 -7.37 -20.78
CA PHE A 205 7.85 -6.89 -20.65
C PHE A 205 8.78 -7.55 -21.67
N THR A 206 9.68 -6.73 -22.23
CA THR A 206 10.72 -7.14 -23.19
C THR A 206 12.13 -7.07 -22.60
N LEU A 207 12.23 -6.75 -21.32
CA LEU A 207 13.49 -6.64 -20.59
C LEU A 207 14.20 -7.99 -20.52
N GLU A 208 15.52 -8.01 -20.81
CA GLU A 208 16.34 -9.24 -20.79
C GLU A 208 16.64 -9.73 -19.37
N ALA A 209 16.53 -8.87 -18.37
CA ALA A 209 16.83 -9.17 -16.98
C ALA A 209 15.72 -8.64 -16.07
N PHE A 210 15.47 -9.35 -14.98
CA PHE A 210 14.56 -8.89 -13.94
C PHE A 210 15.11 -7.64 -13.25
N THR A 211 14.22 -6.76 -12.85
CA THR A 211 14.62 -5.52 -12.17
C THR A 211 14.75 -5.70 -10.67
N GLU A 212 13.97 -6.63 -10.11
CA GLU A 212 14.01 -6.97 -8.69
C GLU A 212 13.62 -8.44 -8.46
N ILE A 213 14.00 -8.99 -7.31
CA ILE A 213 13.52 -10.27 -6.81
C ILE A 213 12.93 -10.02 -5.44
N ASP A 214 11.66 -10.35 -5.30
CA ASP A 214 10.91 -10.24 -4.06
C ASP A 214 10.95 -11.58 -3.32
N VAL A 215 11.29 -11.53 -2.03
CA VAL A 215 11.56 -12.72 -1.22
C VAL A 215 10.61 -12.78 -0.04
N LEU A 216 10.03 -13.96 0.19
CA LEU A 216 9.35 -14.32 1.42
C LEU A 216 10.27 -15.17 2.28
N VAL A 217 10.30 -14.88 3.57
CA VAL A 217 11.13 -15.59 4.56
C VAL A 217 10.26 -16.59 5.31
N ASP A 218 10.75 -17.81 5.46
CA ASP A 218 10.02 -18.89 6.15
C ASP A 218 9.67 -18.49 7.60
N GLY A 219 8.38 -18.57 7.92
CA GLY A 219 7.84 -18.23 9.23
C GLY A 219 7.75 -16.72 9.54
N ALA A 220 8.09 -15.83 8.60
CA ALA A 220 7.98 -14.38 8.82
C ALA A 220 6.52 -13.94 9.07
N ILE A 221 5.57 -14.51 8.35
CA ILE A 221 4.13 -14.26 8.50
C ILE A 221 3.58 -14.55 9.91
N ALA A 222 4.28 -15.34 10.72
CA ALA A 222 3.91 -15.61 12.11
C ALA A 222 4.45 -14.56 13.10
N LEU A 223 5.19 -13.59 12.62
CA LEU A 223 5.81 -12.54 13.42
C LEU A 223 4.99 -11.25 13.28
N ASP A 224 4.51 -10.73 14.41
CA ASP A 224 3.88 -9.41 14.47
C ASP A 224 4.91 -8.31 14.10
N CYS A 225 4.66 -7.58 13.02
CA CYS A 225 5.56 -6.54 12.49
C CYS A 225 5.82 -5.39 13.47
N TYR A 226 4.93 -5.19 14.43
CA TYR A 226 4.97 -4.08 15.39
C TYR A 226 5.39 -4.49 16.80
N ARG A 227 5.63 -5.77 17.03
CA ARG A 227 6.03 -6.27 18.34
C ARG A 227 7.55 -6.13 18.53
N ASP A 228 7.95 -5.27 19.43
CA ASP A 228 9.33 -5.18 19.89
C ASP A 228 9.83 -6.57 20.33
N ARG A 229 10.90 -7.07 19.71
CA ARG A 229 11.63 -8.23 20.23
C ARG A 229 12.21 -7.85 21.58
N LYS A 230 11.62 -8.38 22.64
CA LYS A 230 12.20 -8.32 24.00
C LYS A 230 13.36 -9.29 24.11
#